data_9904d6b701d296b72b6006975a5e3c18
#
_entry.id   9904d6b701d296b72b6006975a5e3c18
#
_cell.length_a   1.000
_cell.length_b   1.000
_cell.length_c   1.000
_cell.angle_alpha   90.00
_cell.angle_beta   90.00
_cell.angle_gamma   90.00
#
_symmetry.space_group_name_H-M   'P 1'
#
loop_
_entity.id
_entity.type
_entity.pdbx_description
1 polymer ?
#
loop_
_entity_poly.entity_id
_entity_poly.type
_entity_poly.pdbx_seq_one_letter_code
_entity_poly.pdbx_strand_id
1 'polypeptide(L)'
;RMSRGLGDVYKRQPNISMPDVADRNDYLGQAYALRALAYFYAIRVWGDVPLFIEPTEKYSEAIYKERTDKNYILEHVILPDLKKAEGLINRNKNYERKRISICGVWAIMADAYMWAKEYNLADQTIDKMATIASKKGGRFVDFEPNIATWHTMFTEELTNKPSDDTPENDEYNSREFIFLVHFNMDEVGTNGYSYMYQWFSGSGNRAAVMSDKFMSIFDEKDMKGDLRKDYTVKNYQNGNELRKYMAGDISNSLNKTCEVAYPIYRYTDMMLLQAEARAHQGKWGEALDLVKTVRDRAGLNTLTENDFASEEEVVNYILRERQVELAGEGRRWFDLLRTEKWKEVMKPINGMEQDGNELFPIHYSHILENPKIVQNTYYGNTNN
;
A
#
# COMPACT_ATOMS: atom_id res chain seq x y z
N ARG A 1 -6.43 -6.72 17.99
CA ARG A 1 -5.30 -7.13 18.86
C ARG A 1 -4.01 -6.35 18.60
N MET A 2 -3.72 -5.91 17.38
CA MET A 2 -2.49 -5.14 17.05
C MET A 2 -2.41 -3.76 17.73
N SER A 3 -3.50 -3.03 17.87
CA SER A 3 -3.48 -1.68 18.50
C SER A 3 -3.14 -1.70 20.01
N ARG A 4 -3.42 -2.80 20.70
CA ARG A 4 -3.12 -2.95 22.14
C ARG A 4 -1.60 -3.07 22.39
N GLY A 5 -0.86 -3.77 21.52
CA GLY A 5 0.58 -3.94 21.68
C GLY A 5 1.40 -2.67 21.41
N LEU A 6 0.98 -1.86 20.42
CA LEU A 6 1.69 -0.62 20.07
C LEU A 6 1.55 0.47 21.15
N GLY A 7 0.37 0.59 21.77
CA GLY A 7 0.15 1.49 22.89
C GLY A 7 1.00 1.15 24.12
N ASP A 8 1.18 -0.15 24.39
CA ASP A 8 1.97 -0.64 25.53
C ASP A 8 3.47 -0.35 25.35
N VAL A 9 3.99 -0.53 24.13
CA VAL A 9 5.38 -0.18 23.80
C VAL A 9 5.62 1.31 24.00
N TYR A 10 4.67 2.15 23.57
CA TYR A 10 4.77 3.61 23.64
C TYR A 10 4.85 4.15 25.08
N LYS A 11 3.98 3.68 25.98
CA LYS A 11 3.96 4.15 27.37
C LYS A 11 5.13 3.63 28.22
N ARG A 12 5.63 2.44 27.91
CA ARG A 12 6.73 1.80 28.66
C ARG A 12 8.11 2.22 28.18
N GLN A 13 8.22 2.84 27.02
CA GLN A 13 9.52 3.22 26.44
C GLN A 13 10.38 4.13 27.33
N PRO A 14 9.86 5.11 28.05
CA PRO A 14 10.68 5.88 28.99
C PRO A 14 11.31 5.03 30.10
N ASN A 15 10.72 3.87 30.39
CA ASN A 15 11.13 2.96 31.46
C ASN A 15 11.95 1.76 30.96
N ILE A 16 12.10 1.60 29.63
CA ILE A 16 12.95 0.56 29.07
C ILE A 16 14.37 1.13 28.98
N SER A 17 15.29 0.54 29.75
CA SER A 17 16.72 0.85 29.64
C SER A 17 17.23 0.33 28.30
N MET A 18 17.24 1.17 27.30
CA MET A 18 17.90 0.88 26.02
C MET A 18 19.33 1.47 26.04
N PRO A 19 20.31 0.74 25.51
CA PRO A 19 21.69 1.16 25.56
C PRO A 19 21.97 2.47 24.81
N ASP A 20 21.15 2.76 23.77
CA ASP A 20 21.31 3.96 22.94
C ASP A 20 19.99 4.73 22.81
N VAL A 21 20.07 6.04 23.06
CA VAL A 21 18.94 6.98 22.89
C VAL A 21 18.51 7.07 21.43
N ALA A 22 19.44 6.98 20.49
CA ALA A 22 19.14 7.03 19.06
C ALA A 22 18.32 5.79 18.63
N ASP A 23 18.65 4.61 19.13
CA ASP A 23 17.90 3.38 18.87
C ASP A 23 16.49 3.45 19.47
N ARG A 24 16.37 3.95 20.69
CA ARG A 24 15.07 4.17 21.32
C ARG A 24 14.18 5.10 20.50
N ASN A 25 14.72 6.23 20.05
CA ASN A 25 13.99 7.20 19.23
C ASN A 25 13.54 6.59 17.91
N ASP A 26 14.40 5.80 17.29
CA ASP A 26 14.11 5.13 16.04
C ASP A 26 12.97 4.11 16.17
N TYR A 27 12.98 3.25 17.19
CA TYR A 27 11.87 2.34 17.49
C TYR A 27 10.57 3.09 17.79
N LEU A 28 10.67 4.21 18.51
CA LEU A 28 9.52 5.06 18.79
C LEU A 28 8.94 5.66 17.50
N GLY A 29 9.82 6.14 16.61
CA GLY A 29 9.41 6.63 15.29
C GLY A 29 8.68 5.57 14.47
N GLN A 30 9.21 4.34 14.44
CA GLN A 30 8.56 3.20 13.77
C GLN A 30 7.19 2.88 14.40
N ALA A 31 7.06 2.92 15.73
CA ALA A 31 5.80 2.68 16.42
C ALA A 31 4.74 3.75 16.10
N TYR A 32 5.12 5.03 16.03
CA TYR A 32 4.24 6.10 15.56
C TYR A 32 3.79 5.87 14.12
N ALA A 33 4.71 5.55 13.22
CA ALA A 33 4.39 5.29 11.81
C ALA A 33 3.46 4.09 11.64
N LEU A 34 3.68 2.99 12.38
CA LEU A 34 2.82 1.81 12.36
C LEU A 34 1.42 2.11 12.91
N ARG A 35 1.32 2.92 13.98
CA ARG A 35 0.02 3.34 14.51
C ARG A 35 -0.74 4.20 13.50
N ALA A 36 -0.06 5.16 12.89
CA ALA A 36 -0.64 5.99 11.84
C ALA A 36 -1.12 5.15 10.66
N LEU A 37 -0.31 4.20 10.17
CA LEU A 37 -0.69 3.29 9.09
C LEU A 37 -1.91 2.44 9.44
N ALA A 38 -1.93 1.87 10.65
CA ALA A 38 -3.05 1.05 11.12
C ALA A 38 -4.37 1.85 11.17
N TYR A 39 -4.35 3.06 11.73
CA TYR A 39 -5.52 3.93 11.74
C TYR A 39 -5.88 4.42 10.34
N PHE A 40 -4.91 4.68 9.48
CA PHE A 40 -5.16 5.10 8.11
C PHE A 40 -5.87 4.00 7.30
N TYR A 41 -5.51 2.72 7.49
CA TYR A 41 -6.30 1.61 6.95
C TYR A 41 -7.69 1.54 7.59
N ALA A 42 -7.79 1.68 8.90
CA ALA A 42 -9.05 1.57 9.62
C ALA A 42 -10.09 2.60 9.16
N ILE A 43 -9.71 3.87 9.05
CA ILE A 43 -10.63 4.92 8.61
C ILE A 43 -11.05 4.78 7.15
N ARG A 44 -10.19 4.22 6.30
CA ARG A 44 -10.51 3.98 4.89
C ARG A 44 -11.44 2.79 4.67
N VAL A 45 -11.37 1.79 5.55
CA VAL A 45 -12.17 0.56 5.44
C VAL A 45 -13.51 0.69 6.15
N TRP A 46 -13.53 1.21 7.38
CA TRP A 46 -14.73 1.25 8.22
C TRP A 46 -15.28 2.65 8.47
N GLY A 47 -14.63 3.69 8.00
CA GLY A 47 -14.96 5.07 8.32
C GLY A 47 -14.57 5.42 9.76
N ASP A 48 -15.52 5.90 10.56
CA ASP A 48 -15.27 6.18 11.97
C ASP A 48 -14.91 4.90 12.74
N VAL A 49 -13.96 5.00 13.66
CA VAL A 49 -13.50 3.85 14.45
C VAL A 49 -13.20 4.26 15.90
N PRO A 50 -13.29 3.33 16.88
CA PRO A 50 -12.91 3.65 18.26
C PRO A 50 -11.41 4.02 18.34
N LEU A 51 -11.10 5.15 18.98
CA LEU A 51 -9.76 5.66 19.11
C LEU A 51 -9.10 5.22 20.43
N PHE A 52 -8.06 4.38 20.32
CA PHE A 52 -7.24 3.91 21.43
C PHE A 52 -5.79 4.36 21.23
N ILE A 53 -5.41 5.46 21.87
CA ILE A 53 -4.05 6.02 21.83
C ILE A 53 -3.29 5.78 23.13
N GLU A 54 -3.99 5.37 24.19
CA GLU A 54 -3.42 5.00 25.46
C GLU A 54 -3.36 3.47 25.60
N PRO A 55 -2.29 2.89 26.19
CA PRO A 55 -2.21 1.48 26.42
C PRO A 55 -3.25 1.01 27.44
N THR A 56 -3.79 -0.18 27.26
CA THR A 56 -4.63 -0.85 28.25
C THR A 56 -3.75 -1.72 29.14
N GLU A 57 -3.54 -1.31 30.39
CA GLU A 57 -2.61 -2.00 31.31
C GLU A 57 -3.26 -3.17 32.06
N LYS A 58 -4.58 -3.10 32.28
CA LYS A 58 -5.32 -4.13 33.01
C LYS A 58 -6.50 -4.65 32.20
N TYR A 59 -6.74 -5.96 32.30
CA TYR A 59 -7.87 -6.60 31.61
C TYR A 59 -9.23 -6.06 32.09
N SER A 60 -9.32 -5.64 33.36
CA SER A 60 -10.52 -5.03 33.94
C SER A 60 -10.84 -3.62 33.42
N GLU A 61 -9.92 -3.03 32.66
CA GLU A 61 -10.09 -1.70 32.04
C GLU A 61 -10.57 -1.81 30.61
N ALA A 62 -11.46 -2.77 30.29
CA ALA A 62 -12.10 -2.83 28.99
C ALA A 62 -12.97 -1.58 28.81
N ILE A 63 -12.36 -0.53 28.28
CA ILE A 63 -13.02 0.75 28.02
C ILE A 63 -13.80 0.60 26.74
N TYR A 64 -15.12 0.59 26.83
CA TYR A 64 -16.00 0.70 25.68
C TYR A 64 -15.98 2.13 25.17
N LYS A 65 -15.41 2.33 23.98
CA LYS A 65 -15.36 3.63 23.31
C LYS A 65 -16.33 3.68 22.14
N GLU A 66 -16.92 4.84 21.95
CA GLU A 66 -17.65 5.19 20.74
C GLU A 66 -16.70 5.29 19.55
N ARG A 67 -17.24 5.28 18.35
CA ARG A 67 -16.51 5.56 17.13
C ARG A 67 -16.17 7.05 17.09
N THR A 68 -14.92 7.36 16.79
CA THR A 68 -14.41 8.73 16.59
C THR A 68 -14.44 9.03 15.09
N ASP A 69 -14.80 10.27 14.76
CA ASP A 69 -14.85 10.75 13.38
C ASP A 69 -13.53 10.51 12.62
N LYS A 70 -13.64 10.00 11.41
CA LYS A 70 -12.49 9.62 10.57
C LYS A 70 -11.58 10.81 10.22
N ASN A 71 -12.15 12.01 10.03
CA ASN A 71 -11.37 13.20 9.71
C ASN A 71 -10.63 13.70 10.95
N TYR A 72 -11.28 13.64 12.11
CA TYR A 72 -10.60 13.92 13.38
C TYR A 72 -9.39 13.00 13.59
N ILE A 73 -9.54 11.70 13.33
CA ILE A 73 -8.42 10.74 13.44
C ILE A 73 -7.31 11.06 12.44
N LEU A 74 -7.66 11.44 11.20
CA LEU A 74 -6.68 11.83 10.19
C LEU A 74 -5.86 13.04 10.63
N GLU A 75 -6.54 14.11 11.07
CA GLU A 75 -5.91 15.38 11.38
C GLU A 75 -5.19 15.40 12.72
N HIS A 76 -5.72 14.72 13.74
CA HIS A 76 -5.22 14.81 15.11
C HIS A 76 -4.40 13.61 15.57
N VAL A 77 -4.41 12.50 14.81
CA VAL A 77 -3.65 11.29 15.15
C VAL A 77 -2.70 10.90 14.02
N ILE A 78 -3.22 10.63 12.83
CA ILE A 78 -2.41 10.08 11.73
C ILE A 78 -1.32 11.06 11.30
N LEU A 79 -1.68 12.27 10.89
CA LEU A 79 -0.71 13.25 10.42
C LEU A 79 0.27 13.71 11.52
N PRO A 80 -0.17 13.97 12.77
CA PRO A 80 0.76 14.27 13.86
C PRO A 80 1.71 13.12 14.21
N ASP A 81 1.25 11.87 14.18
CA ASP A 81 2.11 10.71 14.43
C ASP A 81 3.18 10.55 13.34
N LEU A 82 2.81 10.76 12.07
CA LEU A 82 3.77 10.72 10.97
C LEU A 82 4.81 11.83 11.06
N LYS A 83 4.42 13.04 11.50
CA LYS A 83 5.37 14.13 11.76
C LYS A 83 6.34 13.81 12.90
N LYS A 84 5.85 13.17 13.98
CA LYS A 84 6.71 12.69 15.06
C LYS A 84 7.65 11.59 14.57
N ALA A 85 7.14 10.64 13.80
CA ALA A 85 7.93 9.57 13.19
C ALA A 85 9.06 10.14 12.32
N GLU A 86 8.75 11.14 11.46
CA GLU A 86 9.74 11.82 10.61
C GLU A 86 10.89 12.43 11.40
N GLY A 87 10.61 12.97 12.60
CA GLY A 87 11.61 13.58 13.48
C GLY A 87 12.44 12.56 14.28
N LEU A 88 11.94 11.35 14.48
CA LEU A 88 12.54 10.34 15.37
C LEU A 88 13.31 9.25 14.63
N ILE A 89 12.86 8.86 13.42
CA ILE A 89 13.51 7.80 12.64
C ILE A 89 14.92 8.21 12.21
N ASN A 90 15.86 7.30 12.42
CA ASN A 90 17.24 7.49 12.01
C ASN A 90 17.39 7.37 10.50
N ARG A 91 17.65 8.50 9.83
CA ARG A 91 17.80 8.58 8.37
C ARG A 91 19.00 7.83 7.80
N ASN A 92 19.99 7.51 8.65
CA ASN A 92 21.20 6.79 8.25
C ASN A 92 21.08 5.28 8.40
N LYS A 93 19.99 4.79 9.02
CA LYS A 93 19.70 3.37 9.10
C LYS A 93 18.88 2.96 7.87
N ASN A 94 19.57 2.34 6.92
CA ASN A 94 18.92 1.65 5.81
C ASN A 94 18.44 0.29 6.33
N TYR A 95 17.19 0.24 6.76
CA TYR A 95 16.59 -1.01 7.19
C TYR A 95 16.27 -1.92 6.01
N GLU A 96 16.22 -3.20 6.29
CA GLU A 96 15.48 -4.14 5.46
C GLU A 96 14.07 -3.56 5.21
N ARG A 97 13.56 -3.72 4.01
CA ARG A 97 12.23 -3.21 3.60
C ARG A 97 11.06 -3.74 4.46
N LYS A 98 11.32 -4.71 5.32
CA LYS A 98 10.40 -5.22 6.37
C LYS A 98 10.14 -4.24 7.51
N ARG A 99 10.99 -3.22 7.67
CA ARG A 99 10.85 -2.18 8.70
C ARG A 99 10.55 -0.84 8.05
N ILE A 100 9.86 0.02 8.81
CA ILE A 100 9.55 1.36 8.31
C ILE A 100 10.80 2.24 8.41
N SER A 101 11.39 2.54 7.26
CA SER A 101 12.44 3.54 7.08
C SER A 101 11.84 4.95 7.00
N ILE A 102 12.69 5.96 6.91
CA ILE A 102 12.24 7.34 6.67
C ILE A 102 11.47 7.46 5.35
N CYS A 103 11.85 6.73 4.30
CA CYS A 103 11.08 6.67 3.05
C CYS A 103 9.71 6.01 3.26
N GLY A 104 9.61 5.02 4.14
CA GLY A 104 8.34 4.41 4.54
C GLY A 104 7.42 5.41 5.24
N VAL A 105 7.96 6.23 6.15
CA VAL A 105 7.19 7.32 6.79
C VAL A 105 6.68 8.30 5.75
N TRP A 106 7.53 8.74 4.83
CA TRP A 106 7.13 9.68 3.78
C TRP A 106 6.12 9.09 2.79
N ALA A 107 6.18 7.79 2.52
CA ALA A 107 5.18 7.12 1.69
C ALA A 107 3.80 7.12 2.34
N ILE A 108 3.71 6.75 3.64
CA ILE A 108 2.45 6.81 4.39
C ILE A 108 1.96 8.25 4.48
N MET A 109 2.86 9.22 4.73
CA MET A 109 2.53 10.64 4.86
C MET A 109 2.01 11.21 3.54
N ALA A 110 2.64 10.89 2.41
CA ALA A 110 2.19 11.34 1.09
C ALA A 110 0.80 10.76 0.74
N ASP A 111 0.55 9.47 1.00
CA ASP A 111 -0.76 8.84 0.81
C ASP A 111 -1.83 9.49 1.71
N ALA A 112 -1.49 9.82 2.97
CA ALA A 112 -2.40 10.52 3.88
C ALA A 112 -2.68 11.98 3.42
N TYR A 113 -1.68 12.68 2.89
CA TYR A 113 -1.88 14.01 2.31
C TYR A 113 -2.75 13.97 1.05
N MET A 114 -2.56 12.97 0.17
CA MET A 114 -3.44 12.77 -0.99
C MET A 114 -4.90 12.51 -0.55
N TRP A 115 -5.08 11.71 0.51
CA TRP A 115 -6.41 11.48 1.08
C TRP A 115 -7.04 12.76 1.66
N ALA A 116 -6.23 13.62 2.26
CA ALA A 116 -6.64 14.94 2.75
C ALA A 116 -6.78 16.01 1.65
N LYS A 117 -6.52 15.66 0.37
CA LYS A 117 -6.47 16.60 -0.78
C LYS A 117 -5.39 17.69 -0.64
N GLU A 118 -4.37 17.44 0.19
CA GLU A 118 -3.22 18.31 0.40
C GLU A 118 -2.11 18.02 -0.63
N TYR A 119 -2.44 18.22 -1.91
CA TYR A 119 -1.63 17.80 -3.06
C TYR A 119 -0.20 18.37 -3.06
N ASN A 120 -0.04 19.63 -2.67
CA ASN A 120 1.28 20.26 -2.59
C ASN A 120 2.17 19.60 -1.51
N LEU A 121 1.59 19.24 -0.35
CA LEU A 121 2.32 18.56 0.71
C LEU A 121 2.68 17.13 0.30
N ALA A 122 1.81 16.43 -0.43
CA ALA A 122 2.09 15.11 -0.97
C ALA A 122 3.27 15.14 -1.95
N ASP A 123 3.25 16.05 -2.96
CA ASP A 123 4.30 16.26 -3.95
C ASP A 123 5.66 16.51 -3.27
N GLN A 124 5.73 17.51 -2.38
CA GLN A 124 6.96 17.84 -1.63
C GLN A 124 7.46 16.70 -0.74
N THR A 125 6.55 15.89 -0.19
CA THR A 125 6.93 14.76 0.67
C THR A 125 7.57 13.64 -0.14
N ILE A 126 7.07 13.38 -1.34
CA ILE A 126 7.65 12.37 -2.23
C ILE A 126 9.03 12.81 -2.72
N ASP A 127 9.22 14.09 -3.05
CA ASP A 127 10.52 14.63 -3.45
C ASP A 127 11.63 14.40 -2.42
N LYS A 128 11.29 14.38 -1.13
CA LYS A 128 12.27 14.09 -0.07
C LYS A 128 12.91 12.70 -0.21
N MET A 129 12.22 11.73 -0.80
CA MET A 129 12.76 10.36 -0.94
C MET A 129 14.03 10.34 -1.80
N ALA A 130 14.13 11.23 -2.78
CA ALA A 130 15.32 11.35 -3.63
C ALA A 130 16.58 11.80 -2.87
N THR A 131 16.43 12.37 -1.68
CA THR A 131 17.55 12.85 -0.87
C THR A 131 18.24 11.77 -0.06
N ILE A 132 17.63 10.58 0.07
CA ILE A 132 18.20 9.47 0.86
C ILE A 132 19.10 8.62 -0.03
N ALA A 133 20.38 8.58 0.35
CA ALA A 133 21.39 7.79 -0.35
C ALA A 133 21.39 6.33 0.14
N SER A 134 21.66 5.41 -0.78
CA SER A 134 21.99 4.02 -0.46
C SER A 134 23.45 3.90 -0.02
N LYS A 135 23.76 3.04 0.93
CA LYS A 135 25.15 2.68 1.29
C LYS A 135 25.96 2.12 0.12
N LYS A 136 25.30 1.48 -0.84
CA LYS A 136 25.91 0.93 -2.05
C LYS A 136 26.02 1.95 -3.21
N GLY A 137 25.70 3.23 -2.95
CA GLY A 137 25.66 4.31 -3.95
C GLY A 137 24.30 4.46 -4.62
N GLY A 138 24.02 5.67 -5.14
CA GLY A 138 22.72 6.04 -5.69
C GLY A 138 21.66 6.28 -4.63
N ARG A 139 20.38 6.24 -5.02
CA ARG A 139 19.24 6.47 -4.12
C ARG A 139 18.92 5.22 -3.32
N PHE A 140 18.39 5.41 -2.12
CA PHE A 140 17.89 4.33 -1.27
C PHE A 140 16.64 3.67 -1.86
N VAL A 141 15.70 4.47 -2.35
CA VAL A 141 14.55 4.02 -3.15
C VAL A 141 14.63 4.64 -4.52
N ASP A 142 14.34 3.85 -5.56
CA ASP A 142 14.43 4.30 -6.95
C ASP A 142 13.48 3.49 -7.84
N PHE A 143 13.25 3.98 -9.05
CA PHE A 143 12.46 3.30 -10.06
C PHE A 143 13.23 2.13 -10.68
N GLU A 144 12.57 1.00 -10.92
CA GLU A 144 13.11 -0.13 -11.65
C GLU A 144 12.82 0.01 -13.15
N PRO A 145 13.81 0.34 -13.96
CA PRO A 145 13.57 0.62 -15.38
C PRO A 145 13.44 -0.64 -16.25
N ASN A 146 13.88 -1.81 -15.75
CA ASN A 146 13.85 -3.04 -16.52
C ASN A 146 12.56 -3.82 -16.24
N ILE A 147 11.79 -4.12 -17.29
CA ILE A 147 10.51 -4.82 -17.15
C ILE A 147 10.67 -6.27 -16.64
N ALA A 148 11.74 -6.96 -17.00
CA ALA A 148 12.00 -8.32 -16.52
C ALA A 148 12.35 -8.30 -15.02
N THR A 149 13.21 -7.39 -14.58
CA THR A 149 13.53 -7.18 -13.16
C THR A 149 12.29 -6.74 -12.38
N TRP A 150 11.47 -5.85 -12.96
CA TRP A 150 10.19 -5.45 -12.35
C TRP A 150 9.29 -6.66 -12.06
N HIS A 151 9.21 -7.62 -12.97
CA HIS A 151 8.42 -8.83 -12.72
C HIS A 151 9.03 -9.71 -11.63
N THR A 152 10.34 -9.95 -11.70
CA THR A 152 11.02 -10.87 -10.78
C THR A 152 11.12 -10.30 -9.36
N MET A 153 11.08 -8.98 -9.20
CA MET A 153 11.15 -8.36 -7.86
C MET A 153 10.04 -8.81 -6.92
N PHE A 154 8.90 -9.29 -7.43
CA PHE A 154 7.82 -9.81 -6.59
C PHE A 154 8.00 -11.28 -6.18
N THR A 155 8.87 -12.03 -6.87
CA THR A 155 8.88 -13.49 -6.80
C THR A 155 10.25 -14.13 -6.52
N GLU A 156 11.34 -13.54 -6.99
CA GLU A 156 12.64 -14.22 -7.01
C GLU A 156 13.63 -13.76 -5.95
N GLU A 157 13.36 -12.67 -5.30
CA GLU A 157 14.38 -11.91 -4.69
C GLU A 157 14.81 -12.29 -3.33
N LEU A 158 13.99 -13.04 -2.70
CA LEU A 158 14.11 -13.30 -1.28
C LEU A 158 14.91 -14.58 -1.02
N THR A 159 15.37 -15.25 -2.07
CA THR A 159 16.20 -16.45 -1.98
C THR A 159 17.67 -16.16 -1.76
N ASN A 160 18.14 -14.98 -2.07
CA ASN A 160 19.51 -14.58 -1.76
C ASN A 160 19.58 -14.08 -0.31
N LYS A 161 19.57 -15.02 0.64
CA LYS A 161 19.84 -14.70 2.04
C LYS A 161 21.20 -14.03 2.15
N PRO A 162 21.30 -12.90 2.85
CA PRO A 162 22.58 -12.50 3.40
C PRO A 162 23.02 -13.63 4.34
N SER A 163 24.19 -14.15 4.14
CA SER A 163 24.75 -15.19 5.02
C SER A 163 25.11 -14.66 6.41
N ASP A 164 24.82 -13.40 6.67
CA ASP A 164 25.05 -12.70 7.94
C ASP A 164 23.85 -11.85 8.32
N ASP A 165 23.39 -12.01 9.57
CA ASP A 165 22.38 -11.19 10.26
C ASP A 165 22.78 -9.72 10.43
N THR A 166 23.68 -9.21 9.61
CA THR A 166 24.07 -7.82 9.68
C THR A 166 23.03 -6.95 8.98
N PRO A 167 22.46 -5.95 9.65
CA PRO A 167 21.50 -5.00 9.06
C PRO A 167 22.06 -4.18 7.88
N GLU A 168 23.28 -4.49 7.48
CA GLU A 168 24.06 -3.75 6.49
C GLU A 168 23.88 -4.26 5.05
N ASN A 169 23.32 -5.46 4.89
CA ASN A 169 23.09 -6.06 3.59
C ASN A 169 21.66 -5.84 3.14
N ASP A 170 21.39 -4.65 2.60
CA ASP A 170 20.16 -4.32 1.87
C ASP A 170 20.27 -4.96 0.47
N GLU A 171 20.12 -6.28 0.40
CA GLU A 171 20.32 -7.11 -0.80
C GLU A 171 19.04 -7.39 -1.58
N TYR A 172 18.03 -6.53 -1.45
CA TYR A 172 16.95 -6.56 -2.42
C TYR A 172 17.50 -6.15 -3.79
N ASN A 173 17.28 -6.96 -4.83
CA ASN A 173 17.75 -6.67 -6.19
C ASN A 173 17.07 -5.41 -6.76
N SER A 174 15.89 -5.04 -6.25
CA SER A 174 15.17 -3.84 -6.65
C SER A 174 15.13 -2.79 -5.55
N ARG A 175 15.44 -1.55 -5.92
CA ARG A 175 15.27 -0.38 -5.05
C ARG A 175 13.83 0.16 -5.05
N GLU A 176 12.93 -0.48 -5.76
CA GLU A 176 11.55 -0.01 -5.89
C GLU A 176 10.73 -0.22 -4.62
N PHE A 177 11.02 -1.24 -3.81
CA PHE A 177 10.34 -1.47 -2.55
C PHE A 177 10.70 -0.39 -1.51
N ILE A 178 9.67 0.18 -0.88
CA ILE A 178 9.80 1.13 0.23
C ILE A 178 9.49 0.44 1.55
N PHE A 179 8.34 -0.24 1.62
CA PHE A 179 7.90 -1.02 2.75
C PHE A 179 7.06 -2.20 2.27
N LEU A 180 7.37 -3.39 2.76
CA LEU A 180 6.75 -4.63 2.31
C LEU A 180 6.45 -5.60 3.45
N VAL A 181 5.52 -6.51 3.19
CA VAL A 181 5.35 -7.73 3.98
C VAL A 181 6.12 -8.84 3.27
N HIS A 182 7.07 -9.40 3.98
CA HIS A 182 7.87 -10.51 3.51
C HIS A 182 7.31 -11.83 3.98
N PHE A 183 7.23 -12.78 3.07
CA PHE A 183 6.88 -14.16 3.38
C PHE A 183 8.11 -15.02 3.13
N ASN A 184 8.57 -15.74 4.16
CA ASN A 184 9.75 -16.59 4.12
C ASN A 184 9.39 -17.97 4.71
N MET A 185 9.74 -19.03 3.99
CA MET A 185 9.46 -20.42 4.43
C MET A 185 10.18 -20.77 5.72
N ASP A 186 11.36 -20.22 5.95
CA ASP A 186 12.14 -20.49 7.17
C ASP A 186 11.47 -19.90 8.43
N GLU A 187 10.78 -18.76 8.27
CA GLU A 187 10.08 -18.09 9.39
C GLU A 187 8.69 -18.68 9.63
N VAL A 188 8.03 -19.19 8.59
CA VAL A 188 6.61 -19.62 8.65
C VAL A 188 6.47 -21.13 8.70
N GLY A 189 7.55 -21.87 8.43
CA GLY A 189 7.55 -23.34 8.39
C GLY A 189 6.82 -23.92 7.17
N THR A 190 6.79 -25.25 7.07
CA THR A 190 6.24 -25.96 5.91
C THR A 190 4.75 -25.77 5.64
N ASN A 191 4.02 -25.13 6.55
CA ASN A 191 2.59 -24.78 6.39
C ASN A 191 2.34 -23.33 5.99
N GLY A 192 3.38 -22.53 5.83
CA GLY A 192 3.30 -21.11 5.51
C GLY A 192 3.10 -20.83 4.04
N TYR A 193 1.98 -21.22 3.46
CA TYR A 193 1.61 -20.72 2.15
C TYR A 193 1.24 -19.24 2.26
N SER A 194 1.88 -18.40 1.43
CA SER A 194 1.41 -17.04 1.22
C SER A 194 -0.06 -17.07 0.83
N TYR A 195 -0.89 -16.34 1.55
CA TYR A 195 -2.31 -16.16 1.16
C TYR A 195 -2.43 -15.63 -0.27
N MET A 196 -1.45 -14.90 -0.77
CA MET A 196 -1.41 -14.40 -2.14
C MET A 196 -1.43 -15.55 -3.16
N TYR A 197 -0.65 -16.62 -2.92
CA TYR A 197 -0.70 -17.81 -3.76
C TYR A 197 -2.08 -18.48 -3.71
N GLN A 198 -2.67 -18.64 -2.53
CA GLN A 198 -3.97 -19.28 -2.38
C GLN A 198 -5.09 -18.46 -3.05
N TRP A 199 -5.01 -17.14 -2.99
CA TRP A 199 -6.05 -16.27 -3.54
C TRP A 199 -6.00 -16.15 -5.06
N PHE A 200 -4.81 -16.15 -5.65
CA PHE A 200 -4.61 -15.84 -7.06
C PHE A 200 -4.24 -17.05 -7.92
N SER A 201 -3.76 -18.15 -7.34
CA SER A 201 -3.32 -19.33 -8.09
C SER A 201 -4.47 -20.29 -8.41
N GLY A 202 -4.46 -20.86 -9.63
CA GLY A 202 -5.39 -21.88 -10.06
C GLY A 202 -5.27 -23.22 -9.33
N SER A 203 -4.13 -23.50 -8.70
CA SER A 203 -3.94 -24.65 -7.83
C SER A 203 -4.30 -24.40 -6.35
N GLY A 204 -4.63 -23.14 -6.02
CA GLY A 204 -5.20 -22.74 -4.73
C GLY A 204 -6.72 -22.65 -4.77
N ASN A 205 -7.29 -21.89 -3.84
CA ASN A 205 -8.75 -21.68 -3.76
C ASN A 205 -9.27 -20.75 -4.87
N ARG A 206 -8.40 -20.10 -5.64
CA ARG A 206 -8.73 -19.18 -6.73
C ARG A 206 -9.80 -18.17 -6.34
N ALA A 207 -9.61 -17.57 -5.17
CA ALA A 207 -10.59 -16.65 -4.60
C ALA A 207 -10.71 -15.33 -5.38
N ALA A 208 -9.67 -14.95 -6.13
CA ALA A 208 -9.67 -13.74 -6.93
C ALA A 208 -8.99 -13.97 -8.29
N VAL A 209 -9.64 -13.46 -9.34
CA VAL A 209 -9.12 -13.43 -10.71
C VAL A 209 -9.25 -12.01 -11.26
N MET A 210 -8.44 -11.69 -12.27
CA MET A 210 -8.56 -10.40 -12.95
C MET A 210 -9.85 -10.39 -13.80
N SER A 211 -10.62 -9.31 -13.68
CA SER A 211 -11.89 -9.19 -14.41
C SER A 211 -11.66 -8.99 -15.92
N ASP A 212 -12.65 -9.39 -16.74
CA ASP A 212 -12.63 -9.13 -18.18
C ASP A 212 -12.56 -7.62 -18.47
N LYS A 213 -13.19 -6.80 -17.62
CA LYS A 213 -13.08 -5.34 -17.71
C LYS A 213 -11.65 -4.85 -17.50
N PHE A 214 -10.89 -5.44 -16.59
CA PHE A 214 -9.47 -5.13 -16.43
C PHE A 214 -8.68 -5.56 -17.67
N MET A 215 -8.96 -6.75 -18.20
CA MET A 215 -8.28 -7.27 -19.40
C MET A 215 -8.55 -6.41 -20.63
N SER A 216 -9.76 -5.84 -20.77
CA SER A 216 -10.12 -4.98 -21.91
C SER A 216 -9.31 -3.68 -21.96
N ILE A 217 -8.68 -3.24 -20.85
CA ILE A 217 -7.78 -2.07 -20.86
C ILE A 217 -6.63 -2.28 -21.83
N PHE A 218 -6.08 -3.49 -21.91
CA PHE A 218 -4.97 -3.81 -22.82
C PHE A 218 -5.35 -3.83 -24.30
N ASP A 219 -6.63 -3.78 -24.63
CA ASP A 219 -7.14 -3.71 -26.01
C ASP A 219 -7.36 -2.25 -26.45
N GLU A 220 -7.29 -1.28 -25.52
CA GLU A 220 -7.37 0.15 -25.83
C GLU A 220 -6.18 0.59 -26.70
N LYS A 221 -6.41 1.57 -27.58
CA LYS A 221 -5.44 1.99 -28.59
C LYS A 221 -4.07 2.36 -28.03
N ASP A 222 -4.04 3.09 -26.91
CA ASP A 222 -2.82 3.57 -26.27
C ASP A 222 -2.21 2.58 -25.27
N MET A 223 -2.86 1.44 -25.04
CA MET A 223 -2.40 0.34 -24.19
C MET A 223 -1.97 -0.89 -24.99
N LYS A 224 -2.14 -0.84 -26.32
CA LYS A 224 -1.80 -1.97 -27.19
C LYS A 224 -0.30 -2.22 -27.21
N GLY A 225 0.08 -3.45 -26.86
CA GLY A 225 1.48 -3.86 -26.77
C GLY A 225 2.11 -3.65 -25.40
N ASP A 226 1.31 -3.35 -24.38
CA ASP A 226 1.79 -3.23 -22.99
C ASP A 226 2.47 -4.53 -22.54
N LEU A 227 3.76 -4.45 -22.28
CA LEU A 227 4.58 -5.59 -21.85
C LEU A 227 4.16 -6.14 -20.48
N ARG A 228 3.50 -5.34 -19.65
CA ARG A 228 3.03 -5.78 -18.32
C ARG A 228 1.90 -6.79 -18.40
N LYS A 229 1.15 -6.84 -19.51
CA LYS A 229 0.03 -7.77 -19.67
C LYS A 229 0.41 -9.19 -19.32
N ASP A 230 1.47 -9.71 -19.96
CA ASP A 230 1.92 -11.10 -19.80
C ASP A 230 2.59 -11.37 -18.45
N TYR A 231 3.13 -10.34 -17.80
CA TYR A 231 3.72 -10.43 -16.46
C TYR A 231 2.69 -10.28 -15.34
N THR A 232 1.58 -9.59 -15.59
CA THR A 232 0.53 -9.36 -14.60
C THR A 232 -0.51 -10.48 -14.60
N VAL A 233 -0.90 -10.96 -15.79
CA VAL A 233 -1.99 -11.93 -15.94
C VAL A 233 -1.54 -13.12 -16.77
N LYS A 234 -1.94 -14.31 -16.37
CA LYS A 234 -1.79 -15.53 -17.15
C LYS A 234 -3.17 -16.07 -17.48
N ASN A 235 -3.41 -16.30 -18.76
CA ASN A 235 -4.61 -16.99 -19.23
C ASN A 235 -4.43 -18.49 -19.03
N TYR A 236 -5.09 -19.04 -18.02
CA TYR A 236 -5.27 -20.47 -17.87
C TYR A 236 -6.63 -20.90 -18.38
N GLN A 237 -6.81 -22.22 -18.58
CA GLN A 237 -8.04 -22.83 -19.11
C GLN A 237 -9.34 -22.39 -18.41
N ASN A 238 -9.22 -21.71 -17.27
CA ASN A 238 -10.35 -21.35 -16.41
C ASN A 238 -10.37 -19.88 -15.94
N GLY A 239 -9.66 -18.94 -16.57
CA GLY A 239 -9.77 -17.51 -16.27
C GLY A 239 -8.44 -16.78 -16.08
N ASN A 240 -8.53 -15.49 -15.88
CA ASN A 240 -7.40 -14.55 -15.82
C ASN A 240 -6.76 -14.55 -14.43
N GLU A 241 -5.75 -15.39 -14.20
CA GLU A 241 -5.05 -15.45 -12.92
C GLU A 241 -4.03 -14.32 -12.78
N LEU A 242 -3.92 -13.73 -11.60
CA LEU A 242 -2.88 -12.76 -11.32
C LEU A 242 -1.52 -13.48 -11.19
N ARG A 243 -0.64 -13.21 -12.16
CA ARG A 243 0.68 -13.83 -12.24
C ARG A 243 1.75 -13.12 -11.41
N LYS A 244 1.54 -11.86 -11.09
CA LYS A 244 2.53 -10.98 -10.45
C LYS A 244 3.26 -11.60 -9.25
N TYR A 245 2.56 -12.39 -8.44
CA TYR A 245 3.09 -13.05 -7.23
C TYR A 245 3.35 -14.54 -7.42
N MET A 246 3.46 -15.01 -8.65
CA MET A 246 3.67 -16.43 -8.96
C MET A 246 5.09 -16.62 -9.45
N ALA A 247 5.95 -17.25 -8.64
CA ALA A 247 7.30 -17.64 -9.04
C ALA A 247 7.27 -18.83 -9.99
N GLY A 248 8.03 -18.74 -11.08
CA GLY A 248 8.35 -19.87 -11.96
C GLY A 248 7.18 -20.44 -12.79
N ASP A 249 7.40 -21.60 -13.37
CA ASP A 249 6.37 -22.35 -14.09
C ASP A 249 5.52 -23.14 -13.09
N ILE A 250 4.27 -22.71 -12.92
CA ILE A 250 3.31 -23.23 -11.93
C ILE A 250 2.88 -24.68 -12.23
N SER A 251 3.33 -25.25 -13.35
CA SER A 251 3.08 -26.66 -13.68
C SER A 251 3.78 -27.62 -12.71
N ASN A 252 4.75 -27.13 -11.94
CA ASN A 252 5.53 -27.95 -11.02
C ASN A 252 5.06 -27.74 -9.58
N SER A 253 4.45 -28.78 -8.98
CA SER A 253 3.91 -28.76 -7.63
C SER A 253 4.94 -28.48 -6.52
N LEU A 254 6.22 -28.48 -6.86
CA LEU A 254 7.33 -28.14 -5.96
C LEU A 254 7.63 -26.63 -5.89
N ASN A 255 7.16 -25.83 -6.84
CA ASN A 255 7.34 -24.37 -6.84
C ASN A 255 6.21 -23.62 -6.13
N LYS A 256 5.55 -24.26 -5.21
CA LYS A 256 4.60 -23.62 -4.27
C LYS A 256 5.30 -22.81 -3.20
N THR A 257 6.49 -22.31 -3.50
CA THR A 257 7.24 -21.49 -2.56
C THR A 257 6.53 -20.15 -2.38
N CYS A 258 6.26 -19.88 -1.15
CA CYS A 258 5.49 -18.73 -0.69
C CYS A 258 6.38 -17.53 -0.43
N GLU A 259 7.56 -17.52 -0.98
CA GLU A 259 8.51 -16.44 -0.83
C GLU A 259 8.13 -15.35 -1.83
N VAL A 260 7.22 -14.48 -1.40
CA VAL A 260 6.79 -13.33 -2.19
C VAL A 260 6.96 -12.06 -1.36
N ALA A 261 7.32 -10.97 -2.03
CA ALA A 261 7.30 -9.65 -1.46
C ALA A 261 5.95 -8.99 -1.78
N TYR A 262 5.14 -8.74 -0.75
CA TYR A 262 3.92 -7.96 -0.92
C TYR A 262 4.18 -6.50 -0.55
N PRO A 263 4.22 -5.57 -1.53
CA PRO A 263 4.50 -4.18 -1.26
C PRO A 263 3.33 -3.51 -0.52
N ILE A 264 3.63 -2.92 0.63
CA ILE A 264 2.73 -1.95 1.25
C ILE A 264 2.91 -0.60 0.55
N TYR A 265 4.15 -0.24 0.22
CA TYR A 265 4.49 0.91 -0.63
C TYR A 265 5.71 0.59 -1.49
N ARG A 266 5.70 1.05 -2.73
CA ARG A 266 6.85 1.02 -3.65
C ARG A 266 7.00 2.34 -4.40
N TYR A 267 8.18 2.58 -4.96
CA TYR A 267 8.52 3.88 -5.52
C TYR A 267 7.64 4.28 -6.71
N THR A 268 7.29 3.34 -7.59
CA THR A 268 6.38 3.63 -8.71
C THR A 268 4.97 4.03 -8.23
N ASP A 269 4.47 3.45 -7.12
CA ASP A 269 3.22 3.91 -6.50
C ASP A 269 3.34 5.39 -6.11
N MET A 270 4.47 5.77 -5.48
CA MET A 270 4.71 7.17 -5.11
C MET A 270 4.88 8.08 -6.32
N MET A 271 5.59 7.63 -7.38
CA MET A 271 5.73 8.42 -8.62
C MET A 271 4.37 8.72 -9.26
N LEU A 272 3.50 7.71 -9.37
CA LEU A 272 2.16 7.90 -9.95
C LEU A 272 1.23 8.70 -9.01
N LEU A 273 1.42 8.59 -7.69
CA LEU A 273 0.72 9.43 -6.73
C LEU A 273 1.17 10.90 -6.83
N GLN A 274 2.48 11.12 -7.04
CA GLN A 274 3.04 12.44 -7.30
C GLN A 274 2.55 13.03 -8.62
N ALA A 275 2.45 12.20 -9.67
CA ALA A 275 1.88 12.62 -10.95
C ALA A 275 0.45 13.16 -10.77
N GLU A 276 -0.38 12.45 -10.01
CA GLU A 276 -1.73 12.90 -9.70
C GLU A 276 -1.73 14.19 -8.86
N ALA A 277 -0.87 14.28 -7.84
CA ALA A 277 -0.72 15.49 -7.04
C ALA A 277 -0.33 16.71 -7.89
N ARG A 278 0.57 16.54 -8.87
CA ARG A 278 0.97 17.59 -9.83
C ARG A 278 -0.14 17.93 -10.81
N ALA A 279 -0.91 16.94 -11.26
CA ALA A 279 -2.07 17.20 -12.12
C ALA A 279 -3.09 18.13 -11.43
N HIS A 280 -3.40 17.87 -10.17
CA HIS A 280 -4.26 18.75 -9.35
C HIS A 280 -3.67 20.13 -9.04
N GLN A 281 -2.37 20.33 -9.24
CA GLN A 281 -1.71 21.62 -9.13
C GLN A 281 -1.62 22.35 -10.48
N GLY A 282 -2.21 21.82 -11.55
CA GLY A 282 -2.11 22.36 -12.91
C GLY A 282 -0.76 22.14 -13.59
N LYS A 283 0.12 21.31 -13.02
CA LYS A 283 1.46 20.99 -13.56
C LYS A 283 1.39 19.73 -14.43
N TRP A 284 0.57 19.78 -15.47
CA TRP A 284 0.26 18.58 -16.27
C TRP A 284 1.47 17.99 -16.98
N GLY A 285 2.37 18.83 -17.53
CA GLY A 285 3.60 18.37 -18.17
C GLY A 285 4.48 17.57 -17.21
N GLU A 286 4.75 18.10 -16.02
CA GLU A 286 5.53 17.40 -15.00
C GLU A 286 4.84 16.10 -14.53
N ALA A 287 3.52 16.10 -14.46
CA ALA A 287 2.74 14.91 -14.13
C ALA A 287 2.91 13.81 -15.21
N LEU A 288 2.79 14.20 -16.47
CA LEU A 288 2.92 13.29 -17.62
C LEU A 288 4.34 12.78 -17.82
N ASP A 289 5.38 13.52 -17.44
CA ASP A 289 6.77 13.05 -17.44
C ASP A 289 6.98 11.89 -16.47
N LEU A 290 6.35 11.95 -15.29
CA LEU A 290 6.37 10.81 -14.35
C LEU A 290 5.64 9.60 -14.91
N VAL A 291 4.46 9.79 -15.50
CA VAL A 291 3.70 8.73 -16.18
C VAL A 291 4.51 8.14 -17.34
N LYS A 292 5.20 9.00 -18.11
CA LYS A 292 6.06 8.59 -19.23
C LYS A 292 7.14 7.60 -18.78
N THR A 293 7.79 7.86 -17.66
CA THR A 293 8.81 6.97 -17.11
C THR A 293 8.27 5.55 -16.89
N VAL A 294 7.07 5.42 -16.34
CA VAL A 294 6.41 4.13 -16.10
C VAL A 294 5.98 3.47 -17.42
N ARG A 295 5.42 4.25 -18.34
CA ARG A 295 4.94 3.75 -19.64
C ARG A 295 6.09 3.35 -20.57
N ASP A 296 7.21 4.07 -20.56
CA ASP A 296 8.41 3.70 -21.32
C ASP A 296 8.91 2.30 -20.92
N ARG A 297 8.94 1.98 -19.61
CA ARG A 297 9.26 0.61 -19.13
C ARG A 297 8.28 -0.43 -19.67
N ALA A 298 7.01 -0.06 -19.78
CA ALA A 298 5.96 -0.93 -20.31
C ALA A 298 5.96 -1.04 -21.85
N GLY A 299 6.85 -0.32 -22.55
CA GLY A 299 6.90 -0.29 -24.01
C GLY A 299 5.80 0.55 -24.65
N LEU A 300 5.22 1.51 -23.92
CA LEU A 300 4.09 2.32 -24.36
C LEU A 300 4.48 3.78 -24.57
N ASN A 301 3.82 4.44 -25.53
CA ASN A 301 3.87 5.89 -25.68
C ASN A 301 3.00 6.58 -24.64
N THR A 302 3.37 7.80 -24.26
CA THR A 302 2.60 8.64 -23.34
C THR A 302 1.94 9.78 -24.12
N LEU A 303 0.71 10.12 -23.73
CA LEU A 303 0.01 11.29 -24.22
C LEU A 303 0.68 12.58 -23.70
N THR A 304 0.48 13.67 -24.41
CA THR A 304 1.00 15.01 -24.08
C THR A 304 -0.08 15.88 -23.48
N GLU A 305 0.26 17.01 -22.90
CA GLU A 305 -0.71 17.96 -22.34
C GLU A 305 -1.79 18.38 -23.36
N ASN A 306 -1.43 18.46 -24.65
CA ASN A 306 -2.35 18.87 -25.71
C ASN A 306 -3.42 17.80 -26.04
N ASP A 307 -3.27 16.58 -25.53
CA ASP A 307 -4.22 15.50 -25.74
C ASP A 307 -5.37 15.52 -24.71
N PHE A 308 -5.34 16.43 -23.74
CA PHE A 308 -6.31 16.54 -22.66
C PHE A 308 -7.04 17.87 -22.68
N ALA A 309 -8.37 17.84 -22.49
CA ALA A 309 -9.20 19.03 -22.41
C ALA A 309 -9.40 19.53 -20.97
N SER A 310 -9.14 18.71 -19.96
CA SER A 310 -9.39 19.06 -18.56
C SER A 310 -8.44 18.34 -17.59
N GLU A 311 -8.30 18.88 -16.39
CA GLU A 311 -7.62 18.24 -15.26
C GLU A 311 -8.19 16.85 -14.99
N GLU A 312 -9.50 16.71 -15.05
CA GLU A 312 -10.16 15.43 -14.81
C GLU A 312 -9.72 14.34 -15.79
N GLU A 313 -9.52 14.69 -17.07
CA GLU A 313 -9.00 13.75 -18.06
C GLU A 313 -7.57 13.31 -17.76
N VAL A 314 -6.70 14.25 -17.36
CA VAL A 314 -5.33 13.94 -16.94
C VAL A 314 -5.33 13.03 -15.72
N VAL A 315 -6.13 13.33 -14.72
CA VAL A 315 -6.27 12.50 -13.50
C VAL A 315 -6.80 11.11 -13.85
N ASN A 316 -7.81 11.00 -14.71
CA ASN A 316 -8.33 9.70 -15.15
C ASN A 316 -7.28 8.86 -15.89
N TYR A 317 -6.45 9.51 -16.71
CA TYR A 317 -5.34 8.86 -17.39
C TYR A 317 -4.31 8.31 -16.39
N ILE A 318 -3.93 9.09 -15.39
CA ILE A 318 -3.03 8.67 -14.31
C ILE A 318 -3.65 7.53 -13.49
N LEU A 319 -4.93 7.61 -13.12
CA LEU A 319 -5.64 6.57 -12.37
C LEU A 319 -5.75 5.25 -13.15
N ARG A 320 -5.86 5.30 -14.49
CA ARG A 320 -5.82 4.11 -15.35
C ARG A 320 -4.43 3.50 -15.34
N GLU A 321 -3.37 4.32 -15.47
CA GLU A 321 -1.99 3.86 -15.39
C GLU A 321 -1.71 3.20 -14.03
N ARG A 322 -2.15 3.82 -12.92
CA ARG A 322 -2.08 3.24 -11.58
C ARG A 322 -2.80 1.90 -11.49
N GLN A 323 -3.99 1.78 -12.09
CA GLN A 323 -4.77 0.54 -12.07
C GLN A 323 -4.02 -0.62 -12.71
N VAL A 324 -3.33 -0.40 -13.82
CA VAL A 324 -2.56 -1.43 -14.53
C VAL A 324 -1.26 -1.73 -13.79
N GLU A 325 -0.53 -0.69 -13.45
CA GLU A 325 0.78 -0.81 -12.79
C GLU A 325 0.69 -1.48 -11.42
N LEU A 326 -0.30 -1.11 -10.63
CA LEU A 326 -0.48 -1.56 -9.24
C LEU A 326 -1.51 -2.69 -9.11
N ALA A 327 -1.79 -3.38 -10.21
CA ALA A 327 -2.74 -4.51 -10.21
C ALA A 327 -2.33 -5.56 -9.16
N GLY A 328 -3.28 -5.97 -8.31
CA GLY A 328 -3.05 -6.93 -7.23
C GLY A 328 -2.38 -6.37 -5.98
N GLU A 329 -2.06 -5.07 -5.92
CA GLU A 329 -1.39 -4.44 -4.77
C GLU A 329 -2.36 -3.74 -3.79
N GLY A 330 -3.68 -3.94 -3.95
CA GLY A 330 -4.70 -3.41 -3.03
C GLY A 330 -4.90 -1.89 -3.10
N ARG A 331 -4.42 -1.20 -4.17
CA ARG A 331 -4.48 0.26 -4.28
C ARG A 331 -5.76 0.77 -4.89
N ARG A 332 -6.31 0.07 -5.89
CA ARG A 332 -7.40 0.56 -6.72
C ARG A 332 -8.62 1.05 -5.95
N TRP A 333 -9.03 0.31 -4.91
CA TRP A 333 -10.19 0.69 -4.11
C TRP A 333 -9.98 2.04 -3.41
N PHE A 334 -8.82 2.23 -2.81
CA PHE A 334 -8.49 3.49 -2.12
C PHE A 334 -8.31 4.66 -3.09
N ASP A 335 -7.79 4.42 -4.30
CA ASP A 335 -7.75 5.43 -5.37
C ASP A 335 -9.17 5.89 -5.73
N LEU A 336 -10.11 4.94 -5.92
CA LEU A 336 -11.50 5.24 -6.24
C LEU A 336 -12.23 6.00 -5.11
N LEU A 337 -11.96 5.64 -3.85
CA LEU A 337 -12.55 6.31 -2.70
C LEU A 337 -12.07 7.76 -2.58
N ARG A 338 -10.75 7.99 -2.64
CA ARG A 338 -10.18 9.32 -2.44
C ARG A 338 -10.49 10.29 -3.58
N THR A 339 -10.69 9.77 -4.79
CA THR A 339 -11.09 10.57 -5.97
C THR A 339 -12.60 10.62 -6.17
N GLU A 340 -13.37 10.02 -5.26
CA GLU A 340 -14.84 9.98 -5.28
C GLU A 340 -15.44 9.29 -6.54
N LYS A 341 -14.62 8.52 -7.28
CA LYS A 341 -15.02 7.83 -8.51
C LYS A 341 -15.60 6.43 -8.29
N TRP A 342 -15.69 5.98 -7.04
CA TRP A 342 -16.15 4.64 -6.74
C TRP A 342 -17.58 4.36 -7.22
N LYS A 343 -18.50 5.34 -7.12
CA LYS A 343 -19.89 5.19 -7.61
C LYS A 343 -19.94 4.96 -9.12
N GLU A 344 -19.22 5.81 -9.87
CA GLU A 344 -19.15 5.71 -11.33
C GLU A 344 -18.63 4.35 -11.79
N VAL A 345 -17.56 3.88 -11.13
CA VAL A 345 -16.89 2.63 -11.51
C VAL A 345 -17.66 1.40 -11.03
N MET A 346 -18.22 1.41 -9.81
CA MET A 346 -18.81 0.22 -9.18
C MET A 346 -20.29 0.05 -9.47
N LYS A 347 -21.04 1.12 -9.72
CA LYS A 347 -22.45 1.03 -10.06
C LYS A 347 -22.74 0.06 -11.24
N PRO A 348 -22.04 0.13 -12.38
CA PRO A 348 -22.25 -0.81 -13.49
C PRO A 348 -21.73 -2.23 -13.22
N ILE A 349 -20.90 -2.44 -12.18
CA ILE A 349 -20.32 -3.76 -11.86
C ILE A 349 -21.21 -4.53 -10.88
N ASN A 350 -21.61 -3.90 -9.78
CA ASN A 350 -22.32 -4.56 -8.69
C ASN A 350 -23.45 -3.71 -8.07
N GLY A 351 -23.83 -2.59 -8.69
CA GLY A 351 -24.90 -1.71 -8.22
C GLY A 351 -24.56 -0.82 -7.04
N MET A 352 -23.30 -0.73 -6.62
CA MET A 352 -22.90 0.15 -5.52
C MET A 352 -23.03 1.62 -5.93
N GLU A 353 -23.93 2.36 -5.27
CA GLU A 353 -24.17 3.79 -5.55
C GLU A 353 -24.65 4.59 -4.33
N GLN A 354 -25.03 3.91 -3.23
CA GLN A 354 -25.54 4.58 -2.03
C GLN A 354 -24.40 4.95 -1.10
N ASP A 355 -24.48 6.12 -0.48
CA ASP A 355 -23.49 6.57 0.51
C ASP A 355 -23.43 5.60 1.70
N GLY A 356 -22.24 5.30 2.15
CA GLY A 356 -21.97 4.30 3.17
C GLY A 356 -21.75 2.89 2.64
N ASN A 357 -22.08 2.62 1.35
CA ASN A 357 -21.87 1.32 0.70
C ASN A 357 -20.37 1.10 0.38
N GLU A 358 -19.60 2.17 0.32
CA GLU A 358 -18.15 2.13 0.12
C GLU A 358 -17.38 1.65 1.35
N LEU A 359 -18.00 1.65 2.52
CA LEU A 359 -17.40 1.19 3.77
C LEU A 359 -17.75 -0.29 4.02
N PHE A 360 -16.86 -0.99 4.71
CA PHE A 360 -17.16 -2.35 5.15
C PHE A 360 -18.08 -2.35 6.37
N PRO A 361 -18.97 -3.36 6.49
CA PRO A 361 -19.78 -3.53 7.68
C PRO A 361 -18.89 -3.88 8.89
N ILE A 362 -19.29 -3.39 10.05
CA ILE A 362 -18.67 -3.80 11.31
C ILE A 362 -19.26 -5.15 11.70
N HIS A 363 -18.40 -6.13 11.95
CA HIS A 363 -18.86 -7.47 12.30
C HIS A 363 -19.67 -7.43 13.60
N TYR A 364 -20.78 -8.13 13.63
CA TYR A 364 -21.74 -8.11 14.75
C TYR A 364 -21.14 -8.44 16.12
N SER A 365 -20.11 -9.32 16.16
CA SER A 365 -19.44 -9.67 17.42
C SER A 365 -18.80 -8.45 18.08
N HIS A 366 -18.25 -7.49 17.31
CA HIS A 366 -17.67 -6.27 17.85
C HIS A 366 -18.74 -5.33 18.41
N ILE A 367 -19.92 -5.31 17.80
CA ILE A 367 -21.05 -4.54 18.29
C ILE A 367 -21.61 -5.15 19.60
N LEU A 368 -21.65 -6.48 19.67
CA LEU A 368 -22.05 -7.19 20.90
C LEU A 368 -21.05 -6.99 22.05
N GLU A 369 -19.75 -7.04 21.74
CA GLU A 369 -18.70 -6.81 22.73
C GLU A 369 -18.65 -5.35 23.22
N ASN A 370 -18.94 -4.40 22.35
CA ASN A 370 -18.94 -2.97 22.68
C ASN A 370 -20.24 -2.32 22.24
N PRO A 371 -21.23 -2.17 23.14
CA PRO A 371 -22.56 -1.64 22.83
C PRO A 371 -22.56 -0.16 22.42
N LYS A 372 -21.43 0.53 22.52
CA LYS A 372 -21.27 1.92 22.04
C LYS A 372 -20.91 1.98 20.54
N ILE A 373 -20.61 0.85 19.90
CA ILE A 373 -20.34 0.81 18.46
C ILE A 373 -21.65 0.75 17.70
N VAL A 374 -21.89 1.76 16.88
CA VAL A 374 -23.02 1.80 15.94
C VAL A 374 -22.55 1.36 14.56
N GLN A 375 -23.35 0.54 13.87
CA GLN A 375 -23.08 0.08 12.50
C GLN A 375 -22.99 1.24 11.51
N ASN A 376 -22.26 1.06 10.41
CA ASN A 376 -22.26 2.02 9.30
C ASN A 376 -23.67 2.18 8.74
N THR A 377 -24.04 3.41 8.40
CA THR A 377 -25.42 3.83 8.07
C THR A 377 -26.09 2.96 7.02
N TYR A 378 -25.36 2.56 5.98
CA TYR A 378 -25.88 1.70 4.93
C TYR A 378 -26.34 0.32 5.45
N TYR A 379 -25.59 -0.25 6.41
CA TYR A 379 -25.88 -1.57 6.99
C TYR A 379 -26.76 -1.52 8.23
N GLY A 380 -26.91 -0.34 8.85
CA GLY A 380 -27.71 -0.16 10.06
C GLY A 380 -29.22 -0.20 9.84
N ASN A 381 -29.68 -0.03 8.60
CA ASN A 381 -31.10 -0.07 8.23
C ASN A 381 -31.59 -1.46 7.82
N THR A 382 -30.73 -2.46 7.81
CA THR A 382 -31.10 -3.87 7.55
C THR A 382 -31.45 -4.55 8.86
N ASN A 383 -32.56 -4.12 9.48
CA ASN A 383 -33.29 -4.98 10.39
C ASN A 383 -33.93 -6.11 9.57
N ASN A 384 -33.18 -7.16 9.27
CA ASN A 384 -33.70 -8.47 8.89
C ASN A 384 -32.74 -9.55 9.37
#